data_942ff9440b492a8d5a6e928338c6c8ee
#
_entry.id   942ff9440b492a8d5a6e928338c6c8ee
#
_cell.length_a   1.000
_cell.length_b   1.000
_cell.length_c   1.000
_cell.angle_alpha   90.00
_cell.angle_beta   90.00
_cell.angle_gamma   90.00
#
_symmetry.space_group_name_H-M   'P 1'
#
loop_
_entity.id
_entity.type
_entity.pdbx_description
1 polymer ?
#
loop_
_entity_poly.entity_id
_entity_poly.type
_entity_poly.pdbx_seq_one_letter_code
_entity_poly.pdbx_strand_id
1 'polypeptide(L)'
;MSLYFPENIQEQGGRPVITFTCLQGGSGGGTNGSATFPGPVGLQISDSANYGGVELGALGGTALNTFESSGSGEVKGAVDKVKKQLGANVGSLESAGNTATALLKGSLGNVGKAFGIARGVAANPNTTTEFTGTNVRSFSFQYKLVPFSEGESRSIKSIIDLFRINLYPEGELLYLKYPPKWSISYAVLNGKQPPNLPNFGECYLTSFSTTYSGAANAFFEDGNPVEYDINFTFTETKALTRKDILEIG
;
A
#
# COMPACT_ATOMS: atom_id res chain seq x y z
N MET A 1 -3.24 7.87 27.22
CA MET A 1 -4.64 8.21 27.51
C MET A 1 -5.53 7.35 26.62
N SER A 2 -6.58 6.72 27.17
CA SER A 2 -7.51 5.89 26.39
C SER A 2 -8.84 6.64 26.26
N LEU A 3 -9.30 6.83 25.04
CA LEU A 3 -10.54 7.54 24.70
C LEU A 3 -11.55 6.55 24.11
N TYR A 4 -12.80 6.73 24.40
CA TYR A 4 -13.89 5.85 24.01
C TYR A 4 -15.03 6.65 23.41
N PHE A 5 -15.66 6.13 22.36
CA PHE A 5 -16.92 6.65 21.85
C PHE A 5 -17.80 5.52 21.34
N PRO A 6 -19.07 5.43 21.77
CA PRO A 6 -19.71 6.21 22.85
C PRO A 6 -19.06 5.89 24.22
N GLU A 7 -19.27 6.76 25.21
CA GLU A 7 -18.66 6.59 26.55
C GLU A 7 -19.02 5.25 27.19
N ASN A 8 -20.24 4.76 26.95
CA ASN A 8 -20.75 3.49 27.46
C ASN A 8 -20.38 2.27 26.60
N ILE A 9 -19.45 2.41 25.65
CA ILE A 9 -19.07 1.30 24.73
C ILE A 9 -18.61 0.06 25.49
N GLN A 10 -17.97 0.22 26.65
CA GLN A 10 -17.48 -0.87 27.48
C GLN A 10 -18.59 -1.67 28.14
N GLU A 11 -19.77 -1.10 28.31
CA GLU A 11 -20.94 -1.74 28.91
C GLU A 11 -21.75 -2.54 27.87
N GLN A 12 -21.54 -2.29 26.58
CA GLN A 12 -22.23 -2.95 25.48
C GLN A 12 -21.60 -4.31 25.14
N GLY A 13 -21.75 -5.30 26.02
CA GLY A 13 -21.18 -6.63 25.83
C GLY A 13 -21.51 -7.30 24.47
N GLY A 14 -20.54 -8.03 23.92
CA GLY A 14 -20.74 -8.88 22.74
C GLY A 14 -20.60 -8.21 21.37
N ARG A 15 -20.39 -6.90 21.28
CA ARG A 15 -20.16 -6.20 20.01
C ARG A 15 -18.66 -6.10 19.72
N PRO A 16 -18.23 -6.25 18.47
CA PRO A 16 -16.86 -5.99 18.09
C PRO A 16 -16.54 -4.50 18.22
N VAL A 17 -15.39 -4.21 18.78
CA VAL A 17 -14.82 -2.86 18.84
C VAL A 17 -13.51 -2.81 18.10
N ILE A 18 -13.16 -1.64 17.59
CA ILE A 18 -11.87 -1.37 16.98
C ILE A 18 -11.14 -0.32 17.80
N THR A 19 -9.88 -0.58 18.07
CA THR A 19 -9.02 0.33 18.82
C THR A 19 -7.86 0.78 17.95
N PHE A 20 -7.70 2.08 17.84
CA PHE A 20 -6.58 2.75 17.18
C PHE A 20 -5.61 3.23 18.25
N THR A 21 -4.43 2.65 18.30
CA THR A 21 -3.41 2.98 19.30
C THR A 21 -2.25 3.70 18.64
N CYS A 22 -1.99 4.93 19.06
CA CYS A 22 -0.84 5.70 18.65
C CYS A 22 0.39 5.25 19.44
N LEU A 23 1.40 4.71 18.75
CA LEU A 23 2.64 4.20 19.34
C LEU A 23 3.62 5.34 19.58
N GLN A 24 4.26 5.36 20.72
CA GLN A 24 5.32 6.33 20.98
C GLN A 24 6.53 6.02 20.10
N GLY A 25 7.04 7.02 19.38
CA GLY A 25 8.25 6.87 18.58
C GLY A 25 9.46 6.62 19.47
N GLY A 26 10.23 5.54 19.17
CA GLY A 26 11.44 5.15 19.91
C GLY A 26 11.35 3.74 20.51
N SER A 27 12.48 3.27 21.07
CA SER A 27 12.62 1.88 21.60
C SER A 27 11.84 1.60 22.89
N GLY A 28 11.02 2.54 23.39
CA GLY A 28 10.41 2.46 24.73
C GLY A 28 9.06 1.77 24.83
N GLY A 29 8.44 1.34 23.70
CA GLY A 29 7.17 0.60 23.73
C GLY A 29 5.96 1.33 24.35
N GLY A 30 6.03 2.64 24.54
CA GLY A 30 4.96 3.46 25.09
C GLY A 30 3.87 3.80 24.04
N THR A 31 2.74 4.33 24.51
CA THR A 31 1.66 4.83 23.66
C THR A 31 1.39 6.30 23.96
N ASN A 32 1.15 7.08 22.90
CA ASN A 32 0.73 8.48 23.01
C ASN A 32 -0.76 8.60 23.34
N GLY A 33 -1.53 7.54 23.07
CA GLY A 33 -2.95 7.47 23.34
C GLY A 33 -3.65 6.43 22.47
N SER A 34 -4.90 6.16 22.77
CA SER A 34 -5.74 5.27 21.96
C SER A 34 -7.16 5.79 21.88
N ALA A 35 -7.83 5.48 20.77
CA ALA A 35 -9.24 5.76 20.56
C ALA A 35 -9.97 4.46 20.20
N THR A 36 -11.05 4.16 20.86
CA THR A 36 -11.86 2.95 20.65
C THR A 36 -13.26 3.33 20.17
N PHE A 37 -13.67 2.68 19.08
CA PHE A 37 -14.97 2.86 18.44
C PHE A 37 -15.69 1.52 18.28
N PRO A 38 -17.02 1.53 18.06
CA PRO A 38 -17.71 0.34 17.57
C PRO A 38 -17.07 -0.16 16.28
N GLY A 39 -17.17 -1.47 16.03
CA GLY A 39 -16.66 -2.03 14.77
C GLY A 39 -17.22 -1.27 13.56
N PRO A 40 -16.39 -0.99 12.55
CA PRO A 40 -16.80 -0.21 11.39
C PRO A 40 -17.85 -0.95 10.58
N VAL A 41 -18.77 -0.21 9.99
CA VAL A 41 -19.72 -0.73 9.02
C VAL A 41 -19.01 -0.82 7.66
N GLY A 42 -18.94 -2.02 7.08
CA GLY A 42 -18.44 -2.19 5.71
C GLY A 42 -16.92 -2.02 5.55
N LEU A 43 -16.13 -2.60 6.45
CA LEU A 43 -14.68 -2.62 6.25
C LEU A 43 -14.31 -3.29 4.93
N GLN A 44 -13.64 -2.56 4.06
CA GLN A 44 -13.10 -3.06 2.82
C GLN A 44 -11.58 -3.12 2.89
N ILE A 45 -11.02 -4.27 2.56
CA ILE A 45 -9.58 -4.45 2.36
C ILE A 45 -9.35 -4.72 0.89
N SER A 46 -8.37 -4.03 0.30
CA SER A 46 -8.01 -4.19 -1.09
C SER A 46 -6.52 -4.50 -1.19
N ASP A 47 -6.23 -5.68 -1.72
CA ASP A 47 -4.88 -6.11 -2.03
C ASP A 47 -4.66 -6.01 -3.53
N SER A 48 -3.50 -5.50 -3.95
CA SER A 48 -3.17 -5.38 -5.35
C SER A 48 -1.70 -5.69 -5.62
N ALA A 49 -1.48 -6.32 -6.78
CA ALA A 49 -0.16 -6.57 -7.31
C ALA A 49 0.03 -5.80 -8.60
N ASN A 50 1.21 -5.24 -8.77
CA ASN A 50 1.57 -4.48 -9.95
C ASN A 50 2.31 -5.36 -10.94
N TYR A 51 1.89 -5.28 -12.19
CA TYR A 51 2.54 -5.92 -13.32
C TYR A 51 2.84 -4.89 -14.39
N GLY A 52 4.05 -4.91 -14.91
CA GLY A 52 4.49 -4.06 -16.01
C GLY A 52 4.66 -4.85 -17.29
N GLY A 53 4.42 -4.22 -18.43
CA GLY A 53 4.77 -4.79 -19.73
C GLY A 53 6.25 -4.52 -20.01
N VAL A 54 7.01 -5.59 -20.29
CA VAL A 54 8.41 -5.48 -20.71
C VAL A 54 8.49 -5.87 -22.19
N GLU A 55 8.97 -4.94 -23.02
CA GLU A 55 9.24 -5.19 -24.42
C GLU A 55 10.59 -5.92 -24.55
N LEU A 56 10.55 -7.20 -24.87
CA LEU A 56 11.74 -8.01 -25.05
C LEU A 56 12.39 -7.84 -26.41
N GLY A 57 11.71 -7.17 -27.34
CA GLY A 57 12.15 -7.04 -28.73
C GLY A 57 12.21 -8.37 -29.49
N ALA A 58 12.65 -8.32 -30.72
CA ALA A 58 12.67 -9.49 -31.60
C ALA A 58 13.62 -10.62 -31.12
N LEU A 59 14.67 -10.27 -30.39
CA LEU A 59 15.65 -11.23 -29.86
C LEU A 59 15.28 -11.74 -28.45
N GLY A 60 14.59 -10.93 -27.67
CA GLY A 60 14.21 -11.28 -26.28
C GLY A 60 13.20 -12.40 -26.23
N GLY A 61 12.21 -12.41 -27.12
CA GLY A 61 11.23 -13.50 -27.22
C GLY A 61 11.87 -14.86 -27.54
N THR A 62 12.89 -14.87 -28.41
CA THR A 62 13.65 -16.08 -28.73
C THR A 62 14.50 -16.56 -27.54
N ALA A 63 15.09 -15.63 -26.79
CA ALA A 63 15.85 -15.94 -25.59
C ALA A 63 14.94 -16.56 -24.50
N LEU A 64 13.76 -15.97 -24.25
CA LEU A 64 12.81 -16.46 -23.26
C LEU A 64 12.31 -17.87 -23.58
N ASN A 65 11.86 -18.11 -24.83
CA ASN A 65 11.44 -19.43 -25.29
C ASN A 65 12.56 -20.49 -25.16
N THR A 66 13.81 -20.06 -25.28
CA THR A 66 14.98 -20.96 -25.13
C THR A 66 15.23 -21.26 -23.64
N PHE A 67 15.00 -20.30 -22.75
CA PHE A 67 15.10 -20.53 -21.30
C PHE A 67 13.97 -21.42 -20.78
N GLU A 68 12.73 -21.20 -21.22
CA GLU A 68 11.59 -22.04 -20.82
C GLU A 68 11.71 -23.50 -21.32
N SER A 69 12.30 -23.70 -22.51
CA SER A 69 12.47 -25.03 -23.09
C SER A 69 13.69 -25.81 -22.56
N SER A 70 14.64 -25.12 -21.94
CA SER A 70 15.92 -25.70 -21.48
C SER A 70 16.01 -25.73 -19.97
N GLY A 71 15.18 -26.44 -19.25
CA GLY A 71 15.18 -26.49 -17.78
C GLY A 71 16.54 -26.18 -17.13
N SER A 72 16.59 -25.25 -16.23
CA SER A 72 17.62 -24.77 -15.32
C SER A 72 19.03 -25.41 -15.45
N GLY A 73 19.82 -25.05 -16.44
CA GLY A 73 21.18 -25.60 -16.43
C GLY A 73 22.21 -24.99 -17.33
N GLU A 74 21.90 -24.52 -18.53
CA GLU A 74 22.97 -24.12 -19.45
C GLU A 74 22.68 -22.83 -20.21
N VAL A 75 23.03 -21.70 -19.56
CA VAL A 75 23.08 -20.38 -20.20
C VAL A 75 23.95 -20.38 -21.47
N LYS A 76 24.99 -21.23 -21.53
CA LYS A 76 25.88 -21.38 -22.70
C LYS A 76 25.15 -21.91 -23.93
N GLY A 77 24.28 -22.91 -23.79
CA GLY A 77 23.52 -23.47 -24.90
C GLY A 77 22.49 -22.51 -25.51
N ALA A 78 21.90 -21.62 -24.69
CA ALA A 78 20.99 -20.59 -25.15
C ALA A 78 21.73 -19.51 -25.98
N VAL A 79 22.91 -19.09 -25.54
CA VAL A 79 23.75 -18.12 -26.26
C VAL A 79 24.20 -18.69 -27.61
N ASP A 80 24.56 -19.98 -27.69
CA ASP A 80 24.99 -20.63 -28.93
C ASP A 80 23.85 -20.81 -29.94
N LYS A 81 22.65 -21.08 -29.48
CA LYS A 81 21.43 -21.12 -30.34
C LYS A 81 21.09 -19.75 -30.91
N VAL A 82 21.18 -18.69 -30.11
CA VAL A 82 20.98 -17.30 -30.56
C VAL A 82 22.06 -16.89 -31.57
N LYS A 83 23.33 -17.27 -31.36
CA LYS A 83 24.40 -17.06 -32.33
C LYS A 83 24.16 -17.78 -33.65
N LYS A 84 23.62 -19.00 -33.61
CA LYS A 84 23.34 -19.80 -34.81
C LYS A 84 22.13 -19.25 -35.60
N GLN A 85 21.17 -18.63 -34.96
CA GLN A 85 20.03 -17.98 -35.61
C GLN A 85 20.37 -16.62 -36.21
N LEU A 86 21.34 -15.91 -35.65
CA LEU A 86 21.79 -14.60 -36.17
C LEU A 86 22.59 -14.72 -37.47
N GLY A 87 22.86 -15.92 -37.96
CA GLY A 87 23.52 -16.17 -39.27
C GLY A 87 25.00 -15.89 -39.27
N ALA A 88 25.74 -16.76 -39.96
CA ALA A 88 27.20 -16.87 -40.02
C ALA A 88 27.97 -15.69 -40.67
N ASN A 89 27.43 -14.50 -40.74
CA ASN A 89 28.06 -13.35 -41.40
C ASN A 89 28.55 -12.26 -40.43
N VAL A 90 28.73 -12.57 -39.16
CA VAL A 90 29.34 -11.65 -38.21
C VAL A 90 30.83 -11.99 -38.08
N GLY A 91 31.64 -11.32 -38.85
CA GLY A 91 33.10 -11.46 -38.77
C GLY A 91 33.60 -11.03 -37.38
N SER A 92 34.52 -11.83 -36.84
CA SER A 92 35.23 -11.71 -35.57
C SER A 92 34.43 -11.52 -34.30
N LEU A 93 34.68 -12.35 -33.32
CA LEU A 93 33.98 -12.49 -32.03
C LEU A 93 33.96 -11.21 -31.18
N GLU A 94 34.94 -10.31 -31.34
CA GLU A 94 34.99 -9.03 -30.62
C GLU A 94 33.97 -8.01 -31.15
N SER A 95 33.72 -8.00 -32.45
CA SER A 95 32.71 -7.16 -33.08
C SER A 95 31.30 -7.64 -32.74
N ALA A 96 31.07 -8.97 -32.60
CA ALA A 96 29.82 -9.56 -32.25
C ALA A 96 29.37 -9.23 -30.81
N GLY A 97 30.31 -9.17 -29.87
CA GLY A 97 30.02 -8.79 -28.47
C GLY A 97 29.49 -7.36 -28.37
N ASN A 98 30.13 -6.43 -29.07
CA ASN A 98 29.73 -5.03 -29.07
C ASN A 98 28.44 -4.79 -29.87
N THR A 99 28.25 -5.52 -30.97
CA THR A 99 27.03 -5.43 -31.78
C THR A 99 25.81 -6.07 -31.04
N ALA A 100 26.03 -7.19 -30.37
CA ALA A 100 24.96 -7.81 -29.55
C ALA A 100 24.61 -6.91 -28.34
N THR A 101 25.57 -6.25 -27.72
CA THR A 101 25.36 -5.32 -26.62
C THR A 101 24.68 -4.03 -27.11
N ALA A 102 25.00 -3.53 -28.31
CA ALA A 102 24.34 -2.39 -28.93
C ALA A 102 22.91 -2.74 -29.37
N LEU A 103 22.64 -3.96 -29.84
CA LEU A 103 21.33 -4.51 -30.15
C LEU A 103 20.45 -4.66 -28.89
N LEU A 104 21.03 -5.10 -27.80
CA LEU A 104 20.36 -5.20 -26.51
C LEU A 104 20.08 -3.83 -25.84
N LYS A 105 20.90 -2.83 -26.13
CA LYS A 105 20.73 -1.45 -25.56
C LYS A 105 19.80 -0.53 -26.35
N GLY A 106 18.97 -1.06 -27.24
CA GLY A 106 17.87 -0.28 -27.85
C GLY A 106 18.27 0.70 -28.97
N SER A 107 19.54 0.69 -29.41
CA SER A 107 19.99 1.54 -30.52
C SER A 107 19.31 1.22 -31.85
N LEU A 108 18.83 0.00 -32.07
CA LEU A 108 18.07 -0.41 -33.25
C LEU A 108 16.59 0.00 -33.23
N GLY A 109 16.07 0.44 -32.08
CA GLY A 109 14.66 0.83 -31.95
C GLY A 109 14.27 1.94 -32.92
N ASN A 110 15.13 2.90 -33.15
CA ASN A 110 14.83 4.02 -34.06
C ASN A 110 15.16 3.71 -35.53
N VAL A 111 16.22 2.96 -35.79
CA VAL A 111 16.58 2.58 -37.16
C VAL A 111 15.63 1.50 -37.70
N GLY A 112 15.27 0.51 -36.86
CA GLY A 112 14.27 -0.50 -37.21
C GLY A 112 12.89 0.06 -37.44
N LYS A 113 12.48 1.08 -36.68
CA LYS A 113 11.20 1.80 -36.89
C LYS A 113 11.18 2.53 -38.21
N ALA A 114 12.28 3.21 -38.59
CA ALA A 114 12.36 3.93 -39.86
C ALA A 114 12.28 2.98 -41.08
N PHE A 115 12.91 1.81 -41.03
CA PHE A 115 12.83 0.79 -42.08
C PHE A 115 11.46 0.12 -42.15
N GLY A 116 10.81 -0.10 -41.00
CA GLY A 116 9.48 -0.68 -40.91
C GLY A 116 8.41 0.22 -41.49
N ILE A 117 8.48 1.52 -41.24
CA ILE A 117 7.54 2.51 -41.79
C ILE A 117 7.60 2.55 -43.33
N ALA A 118 8.80 2.46 -43.91
CA ALA A 118 8.99 2.47 -45.37
C ALA A 118 8.43 1.21 -46.05
N ARG A 119 8.26 0.10 -45.36
CA ARG A 119 7.80 -1.18 -45.91
C ARG A 119 6.45 -1.66 -45.36
N GLY A 120 5.82 -0.90 -44.45
CA GLY A 120 4.57 -1.31 -43.79
C GLY A 120 4.70 -2.52 -42.90
N VAL A 121 5.90 -2.79 -42.35
CA VAL A 121 6.17 -3.92 -41.44
C VAL A 121 6.61 -3.37 -40.10
N ALA A 122 5.93 -3.77 -39.01
CA ALA A 122 6.31 -3.46 -37.66
C ALA A 122 7.04 -4.65 -37.02
N ALA A 123 8.11 -4.39 -36.27
CA ALA A 123 8.74 -5.43 -35.46
C ALA A 123 7.80 -5.84 -34.35
N ASN A 124 7.65 -7.17 -34.12
CA ASN A 124 6.90 -7.67 -32.97
C ASN A 124 7.66 -7.32 -31.68
N PRO A 125 7.09 -6.53 -30.77
CA PRO A 125 7.76 -6.14 -29.54
C PRO A 125 7.94 -7.30 -28.56
N ASN A 126 7.25 -8.45 -28.78
CA ASN A 126 7.26 -9.60 -27.85
C ASN A 126 7.08 -9.13 -26.40
N THR A 127 6.03 -8.36 -26.15
CA THR A 127 5.74 -7.83 -24.83
C THR A 127 5.34 -8.97 -23.90
N THR A 128 6.01 -9.07 -22.78
CA THR A 128 5.65 -9.97 -21.70
C THR A 128 5.27 -9.18 -20.45
N THR A 129 4.50 -9.81 -19.57
CA THR A 129 4.08 -9.20 -18.31
C THR A 129 5.04 -9.63 -17.21
N GLU A 130 5.64 -8.66 -16.54
CA GLU A 130 6.56 -8.88 -15.42
C GLU A 130 5.95 -8.36 -14.12
N PHE A 131 6.11 -9.11 -13.04
CA PHE A 131 5.72 -8.67 -11.71
C PHE A 131 6.67 -7.57 -11.23
N THR A 132 6.12 -6.39 -10.93
CA THR A 132 6.91 -5.22 -10.50
C THR A 132 6.84 -4.97 -9.00
N GLY A 133 5.85 -5.56 -8.31
CA GLY A 133 5.73 -5.43 -6.86
C GLY A 133 4.29 -5.54 -6.37
N THR A 134 4.13 -5.46 -5.07
CA THR A 134 2.84 -5.34 -4.39
C THR A 134 2.67 -3.92 -3.85
N ASN A 135 1.46 -3.41 -3.88
CA ASN A 135 1.17 -2.13 -3.26
C ASN A 135 1.11 -2.27 -1.74
N VAL A 136 1.46 -1.20 -1.05
CA VAL A 136 1.22 -1.08 0.39
C VAL A 136 -0.28 -0.92 0.60
N ARG A 137 -0.86 -1.66 1.55
CA ARG A 137 -2.30 -1.61 1.83
C ARG A 137 -2.67 -0.30 2.52
N SER A 138 -3.85 0.20 2.17
CA SER A 138 -4.45 1.37 2.83
C SER A 138 -5.86 1.05 3.29
N PHE A 139 -6.23 1.58 4.43
CA PHE A 139 -7.52 1.33 5.09
C PHE A 139 -8.19 2.66 5.40
N SER A 140 -9.42 2.82 4.95
CA SER A 140 -10.21 4.01 5.24
C SER A 140 -11.35 3.67 6.19
N PHE A 141 -11.51 4.50 7.20
CA PHE A 141 -12.56 4.37 8.21
C PHE A 141 -13.38 5.64 8.23
N GLN A 142 -14.69 5.46 8.37
CA GLN A 142 -15.65 6.54 8.48
C GLN A 142 -16.55 6.30 9.68
N TYR A 143 -16.69 7.32 10.52
CA TYR A 143 -17.57 7.31 11.66
C TYR A 143 -18.40 8.57 11.72
N LYS A 144 -19.68 8.38 12.03
CA LYS A 144 -20.59 9.44 12.38
C LYS A 144 -20.80 9.41 13.91
N LEU A 145 -20.37 10.46 14.58
CA LEU A 145 -20.39 10.58 16.02
C LEU A 145 -21.47 11.59 16.40
N VAL A 146 -22.44 11.12 17.17
CA VAL A 146 -23.55 11.96 17.66
C VAL A 146 -23.47 11.95 19.18
N PRO A 147 -23.00 13.02 19.82
CA PRO A 147 -22.92 13.10 21.27
C PRO A 147 -24.32 13.25 21.89
N PHE A 148 -24.57 12.52 22.96
CA PHE A 148 -25.79 12.64 23.76
C PHE A 148 -25.58 13.51 25.01
N SER A 149 -24.35 13.87 25.31
CA SER A 149 -24.00 14.68 26.47
C SER A 149 -22.86 15.64 26.15
N GLU A 150 -22.69 16.68 26.97
CA GLU A 150 -21.54 17.59 26.91
C GLU A 150 -20.23 16.82 27.16
N GLY A 151 -20.24 15.79 28.03
CA GLY A 151 -19.10 14.93 28.27
C GLY A 151 -18.65 14.20 27.01
N GLU A 152 -19.60 13.58 26.29
CA GLU A 152 -19.32 12.90 25.02
C GLU A 152 -18.78 13.87 23.95
N SER A 153 -19.32 15.10 23.90
CA SER A 153 -18.82 16.13 22.99
C SER A 153 -17.35 16.48 23.27
N ARG A 154 -16.96 16.58 24.53
CA ARG A 154 -15.57 16.78 24.94
C ARG A 154 -14.70 15.58 24.63
N SER A 155 -15.21 14.36 24.80
CA SER A 155 -14.54 13.11 24.42
C SER A 155 -14.27 13.06 22.93
N ILE A 156 -15.27 13.40 22.09
CA ILE A 156 -15.11 13.50 20.62
C ILE A 156 -14.02 14.51 20.26
N LYS A 157 -14.03 15.70 20.88
CA LYS A 157 -12.97 16.70 20.65
C LYS A 157 -11.58 16.15 20.99
N SER A 158 -11.47 15.45 22.11
CA SER A 158 -10.18 14.85 22.52
C SER A 158 -9.73 13.76 21.54
N ILE A 159 -10.64 12.99 20.96
CA ILE A 159 -10.38 12.00 19.91
C ILE A 159 -9.88 12.71 18.63
N ILE A 160 -10.57 13.76 18.19
CA ILE A 160 -10.17 14.56 17.03
C ILE A 160 -8.77 15.15 17.23
N ASP A 161 -8.51 15.72 18.40
CA ASP A 161 -7.20 16.28 18.73
C ASP A 161 -6.10 15.20 18.75
N LEU A 162 -6.37 13.99 19.28
CA LEU A 162 -5.44 12.86 19.26
C LEU A 162 -5.02 12.51 17.82
N PHE A 163 -5.96 12.37 16.89
CA PHE A 163 -5.64 12.05 15.50
C PHE A 163 -4.93 13.20 14.81
N ARG A 164 -5.38 14.43 14.99
CA ARG A 164 -4.78 15.61 14.34
C ARG A 164 -3.36 15.88 14.80
N ILE A 165 -3.09 15.84 16.09
CA ILE A 165 -1.75 16.07 16.64
C ILE A 165 -0.77 15.02 16.11
N ASN A 166 -1.17 13.76 16.08
CA ASN A 166 -0.30 12.66 15.67
C ASN A 166 -0.27 12.42 14.15
N LEU A 167 -0.97 13.22 13.35
CA LEU A 167 -0.84 13.25 11.89
C LEU A 167 0.38 14.08 11.46
N TYR A 168 0.73 15.14 12.21
CA TYR A 168 1.80 16.04 11.86
C TYR A 168 3.14 15.59 12.44
N PRO A 169 4.25 15.87 11.73
CA PRO A 169 5.59 15.61 12.25
C PRO A 169 5.93 16.59 13.37
N GLU A 170 6.80 16.17 14.30
CA GLU A 170 7.41 17.07 15.27
C GLU A 170 8.51 17.90 14.58
N GLY A 171 8.44 19.21 14.71
CA GLY A 171 9.42 20.15 14.15
C GLY A 171 10.57 20.38 15.11
N GLU A 172 11.79 20.10 14.70
CA GLU A 172 13.05 20.48 15.31
C GLU A 172 13.72 21.58 14.46
N LEU A 173 14.68 22.28 15.01
CA LEU A 173 15.30 23.41 14.33
C LEU A 173 15.89 23.06 12.93
N LEU A 174 16.41 21.85 12.76
CA LEU A 174 17.11 21.41 11.56
C LEU A 174 16.47 20.21 10.87
N TYR A 175 15.50 19.55 11.48
CA TYR A 175 14.85 18.33 10.92
C TYR A 175 13.41 18.18 11.40
N LEU A 176 12.65 17.37 10.67
CA LEU A 176 11.32 16.94 11.05
C LEU A 176 11.40 15.49 11.52
N LYS A 177 10.88 15.22 12.70
CA LYS A 177 10.70 13.86 13.18
C LYS A 177 9.42 13.27 12.60
N TYR A 178 9.49 12.06 12.08
CA TYR A 178 8.33 11.40 11.48
C TYR A 178 7.16 11.30 12.46
N PRO A 179 5.90 11.40 11.95
CA PRO A 179 4.72 11.11 12.74
C PRO A 179 4.78 9.70 13.35
N PRO A 180 4.16 9.50 14.51
CA PRO A 180 4.15 8.20 15.17
C PRO A 180 3.41 7.16 14.33
N LYS A 181 3.77 5.90 14.54
CA LYS A 181 3.05 4.75 13.97
C LYS A 181 1.79 4.46 14.78
N TRP A 182 0.88 3.76 14.15
CA TRP A 182 -0.37 3.33 14.75
C TRP A 182 -0.51 1.82 14.67
N SER A 183 -1.09 1.24 15.71
CA SER A 183 -1.57 -0.15 15.73
C SER A 183 -3.09 -0.14 15.74
N ILE A 184 -3.68 -0.95 14.88
CA ILE A 184 -5.12 -1.09 14.75
C ILE A 184 -5.48 -2.51 15.19
N SER A 185 -6.37 -2.65 16.16
CA SER A 185 -6.76 -3.94 16.67
C SER A 185 -8.27 -4.07 16.83
N TYR A 186 -8.79 -5.24 16.51
CA TYR A 186 -10.14 -5.62 16.84
C TYR A 186 -10.20 -6.38 18.15
N ALA A 187 -11.24 -6.13 18.93
CA ALA A 187 -11.58 -6.92 20.09
C ALA A 187 -13.10 -7.08 20.20
N VAL A 188 -13.55 -8.19 20.76
CA VAL A 188 -14.88 -8.27 21.34
C VAL A 188 -14.74 -7.79 22.77
N LEU A 189 -15.74 -7.09 23.30
CA LEU A 189 -15.73 -6.49 24.65
C LEU A 189 -15.45 -7.47 25.82
N ASN A 190 -15.30 -8.75 25.53
CA ASN A 190 -14.85 -9.77 26.49
C ASN A 190 -13.36 -10.17 26.28
N GLY A 191 -12.58 -9.34 25.59
CA GLY A 191 -11.14 -9.54 25.40
C GLY A 191 -10.72 -10.62 24.38
N LYS A 192 -11.67 -11.20 23.65
CA LYS A 192 -11.36 -12.16 22.57
C LYS A 192 -11.33 -11.44 21.24
N GLN A 193 -10.26 -11.66 20.48
CA GLN A 193 -10.19 -11.20 19.10
C GLN A 193 -11.16 -12.03 18.24
N PRO A 194 -11.99 -11.40 17.40
CA PRO A 194 -12.86 -12.13 16.47
C PRO A 194 -12.02 -12.94 15.47
N PRO A 195 -12.26 -14.25 15.31
CA PRO A 195 -11.37 -15.13 14.56
C PRO A 195 -11.36 -14.87 13.03
N ASN A 196 -12.33 -14.14 12.51
CA ASN A 196 -12.50 -13.94 11.07
C ASN A 196 -12.35 -12.46 10.65
N LEU A 197 -11.84 -11.60 11.54
CA LEU A 197 -11.55 -10.23 11.18
C LEU A 197 -10.08 -10.10 10.77
N PRO A 198 -9.79 -9.23 9.79
CA PRO A 198 -8.44 -9.04 9.29
C PRO A 198 -7.53 -8.44 10.35
N ASN A 199 -6.29 -8.85 10.35
CA ASN A 199 -5.25 -8.23 11.14
C ASN A 199 -4.55 -7.14 10.34
N PHE A 200 -4.11 -6.11 11.04
CA PHE A 200 -3.39 -4.97 10.48
C PHE A 200 -1.95 -4.98 10.97
N GLY A 201 -1.03 -4.65 10.08
CA GLY A 201 0.32 -4.33 10.46
C GLY A 201 0.42 -2.95 11.12
N GLU A 202 1.65 -2.53 11.43
CA GLU A 202 1.87 -1.14 11.85
C GLU A 202 1.56 -0.19 10.68
N CYS A 203 0.85 0.90 10.96
CA CYS A 203 0.37 1.85 9.97
C CYS A 203 0.83 3.27 10.29
N TYR A 204 0.86 4.11 9.26
CA TYR A 204 0.87 5.57 9.40
C TYR A 204 -0.52 6.11 9.13
N LEU A 205 -0.94 7.11 9.90
CA LEU A 205 -2.10 7.91 9.59
C LEU A 205 -1.75 8.86 8.44
N THR A 206 -2.39 8.69 7.29
CA THR A 206 -2.07 9.45 6.07
C THR A 206 -3.06 10.55 5.76
N SER A 207 -4.29 10.41 6.25
CA SER A 207 -5.33 11.41 6.07
C SER A 207 -6.29 11.41 7.26
N PHE A 208 -6.72 12.59 7.67
CA PHE A 208 -7.75 12.79 8.67
C PHE A 208 -8.62 14.00 8.29
N SER A 209 -9.91 13.83 8.25
CA SER A 209 -10.87 14.90 8.01
C SER A 209 -12.02 14.84 9.00
N THR A 210 -12.53 16.00 9.37
CA THR A 210 -13.68 16.16 10.25
C THR A 210 -14.66 17.13 9.62
N THR A 211 -15.93 16.73 9.56
CA THR A 211 -17.05 17.60 9.20
C THR A 211 -17.91 17.81 10.43
N TYR A 212 -18.20 19.05 10.75
CA TYR A 212 -19.01 19.46 11.89
C TYR A 212 -20.43 19.76 11.42
N SER A 213 -21.43 19.16 12.05
CA SER A 213 -22.87 19.36 11.73
C SER A 213 -23.20 19.22 10.23
N GLY A 214 -22.65 18.17 9.60
CA GLY A 214 -22.71 18.00 8.14
C GLY A 214 -24.13 17.76 7.57
N ALA A 215 -25.02 17.12 8.31
CA ALA A 215 -26.37 16.84 7.85
C ALA A 215 -27.38 17.93 8.24
N ALA A 216 -27.19 18.56 9.40
CA ALA A 216 -28.04 19.65 9.85
C ALA A 216 -27.14 20.73 10.46
N ASN A 217 -27.30 21.99 10.07
CA ASN A 217 -26.57 23.10 10.69
C ASN A 217 -27.16 23.37 12.10
N ALA A 218 -26.99 22.37 13.00
CA ALA A 218 -27.52 22.35 14.33
C ALA A 218 -26.42 22.30 15.38
N PHE A 219 -26.60 23.06 16.44
CA PHE A 219 -25.71 23.14 17.58
C PHE A 219 -26.50 23.01 18.84
N PHE A 220 -25.90 22.47 19.89
CA PHE A 220 -26.45 22.51 21.24
C PHE A 220 -26.44 23.93 21.81
N GLU A 221 -27.16 24.18 22.91
CA GLU A 221 -27.18 25.48 23.56
C GLU A 221 -25.80 25.95 24.04
N ASP A 222 -24.91 25.00 24.32
CA ASP A 222 -23.51 25.26 24.70
C ASP A 222 -22.59 25.59 23.51
N GLY A 223 -23.14 25.61 22.27
CA GLY A 223 -22.41 25.89 21.03
C GLY A 223 -21.66 24.69 20.45
N ASN A 224 -21.76 23.49 21.03
CA ASN A 224 -21.15 22.29 20.47
C ASN A 224 -21.99 21.76 19.29
N PRO A 225 -21.33 21.23 18.22
CA PRO A 225 -22.04 20.57 17.13
C PRO A 225 -22.81 19.36 17.61
N VAL A 226 -24.00 19.11 17.05
CA VAL A 226 -24.81 17.93 17.37
C VAL A 226 -24.30 16.67 16.69
N GLU A 227 -23.41 16.81 15.71
CA GLU A 227 -22.90 15.68 14.94
C GLU A 227 -21.49 16.00 14.41
N TYR A 228 -20.66 14.95 14.36
CA TYR A 228 -19.31 15.00 13.81
C TYR A 228 -19.14 13.81 12.86
N ASP A 229 -18.79 14.07 11.61
CA ASP A 229 -18.35 13.04 10.66
C ASP A 229 -16.83 13.04 10.62
N ILE A 230 -16.19 11.93 10.97
CA ILE A 230 -14.76 11.76 10.90
C ILE A 230 -14.40 10.71 9.88
N ASN A 231 -13.45 11.04 9.03
CA ASN A 231 -12.87 10.13 8.05
C ASN A 231 -11.36 10.11 8.22
N PHE A 232 -10.78 8.92 8.26
CA PHE A 232 -9.34 8.78 8.37
C PHE A 232 -8.84 7.58 7.58
N THR A 233 -7.65 7.72 7.04
CA THR A 233 -6.99 6.69 6.23
C THR A 233 -5.65 6.36 6.84
N PHE A 234 -5.41 5.08 6.99
CA PHE A 234 -4.12 4.53 7.39
C PHE A 234 -3.47 3.81 6.23
N THR A 235 -2.15 3.85 6.17
CA THR A 235 -1.35 3.10 5.21
C THR A 235 -0.32 2.28 5.97
N GLU A 236 -0.20 1.00 5.67
CA GLU A 236 0.79 0.13 6.30
C GLU A 236 2.22 0.61 6.03
N THR A 237 3.13 0.24 6.92
CA THR A 237 4.53 0.67 6.82
C THR A 237 5.33 -0.08 5.75
N LYS A 238 4.84 -1.24 5.30
CA LYS A 238 5.49 -2.08 4.29
C LYS A 238 4.49 -2.79 3.39
N ALA A 239 4.90 -3.09 2.17
CA ALA A 239 4.19 -4.02 1.31
C ALA A 239 4.30 -5.43 1.86
N LEU A 240 3.19 -6.19 1.84
CA LEU A 240 3.15 -7.53 2.40
C LEU A 240 3.64 -8.57 1.40
N THR A 241 4.31 -9.58 1.92
CA THR A 241 4.69 -10.79 1.21
C THR A 241 3.72 -11.93 1.53
N ARG A 242 3.79 -13.02 0.78
CA ARG A 242 3.00 -14.23 1.06
C ARG A 242 3.22 -14.75 2.50
N LYS A 243 4.45 -14.63 3.01
CA LYS A 243 4.79 -15.04 4.37
C LYS A 243 4.07 -14.17 5.39
N ASP A 244 4.09 -12.85 5.20
CA ASP A 244 3.40 -11.91 6.09
C ASP A 244 1.89 -12.21 6.16
N ILE A 245 1.26 -12.52 5.02
CA ILE A 245 -0.17 -12.87 4.99
C ILE A 245 -0.46 -14.16 5.76
N LEU A 246 0.41 -15.17 5.68
CA LEU A 246 0.25 -16.42 6.42
C LEU A 246 0.46 -16.26 7.94
N GLU A 247 1.25 -15.26 8.37
CA GLU A 247 1.49 -14.96 9.78
C GLU A 247 0.42 -14.03 10.39
N ILE A 248 -0.19 -13.17 9.56
CA ILE A 248 -1.20 -12.19 9.97
C ILE A 248 -2.62 -12.78 9.88
N GLY A 249 -2.85 -13.77 9.00
CA GLY A 249 -4.15 -14.36 8.65
C GLY A 249 -4.72 -15.40 9.62
#